data_4fb560ce73e78d4bae4415b0ad1faed5
#
_entry.id   4fb560ce73e78d4bae4415b0ad1faed5
#
_cell.length_a   1.000
_cell.length_b   1.000
_cell.length_c   1.000
_cell.angle_alpha   90.00
_cell.angle_beta   90.00
_cell.angle_gamma   90.00
#
_symmetry.space_group_name_H-M   'P 1'
#
loop_
_entity.id
_entity.type
_entity.pdbx_description
1 polymer ?
#
loop_
_entity_poly.entity_id
_entity_poly.type
_entity_poly.pdbx_seq_one_letter_code
_entity_poly.pdbx_strand_id
1 'polypeptide(L)'
;MDFNIDTTGVLVVDLQGDFTELKNGSLAVPGTDEAYLEKTDNLTQKLKSSGFKVFATQDYHPQDHISFCTNHEGKAPLDLLEFDGRTQVMWPPHCVQGTENAEVLVDNSLFEAIVKKGCDPKYDSYSGFFDDGGADT
;
A
#
# COMPACT_ATOMS: atom_id res chain seq x y z
N MET A 1 15.15 -4.60 -23.79
CA MET A 1 13.81 -5.23 -23.68
C MET A 1 12.83 -4.13 -24.09
N ASP A 2 12.12 -4.35 -25.18
CA ASP A 2 11.18 -3.36 -25.71
C ASP A 2 9.78 -3.69 -25.17
N PHE A 3 9.21 -2.80 -24.39
CA PHE A 3 7.85 -2.94 -23.87
C PHE A 3 6.85 -2.38 -24.89
N ASN A 4 5.81 -3.15 -25.18
CA ASN A 4 4.71 -2.67 -26.01
C ASN A 4 3.70 -1.92 -25.14
N ILE A 5 3.48 -0.64 -25.42
CA ILE A 5 2.59 0.23 -24.65
C ILE A 5 1.13 -0.22 -24.66
N ASP A 6 0.69 -0.93 -25.72
CA ASP A 6 -0.70 -1.40 -25.82
C ASP A 6 -0.98 -2.64 -24.94
N THR A 7 0.07 -3.34 -24.52
CA THR A 7 -0.03 -4.60 -23.75
C THR A 7 0.70 -4.54 -22.42
N THR A 8 1.26 -3.38 -22.04
CA THR A 8 2.04 -3.22 -20.80
C THR A 8 1.42 -2.14 -19.94
N GLY A 9 1.12 -2.47 -18.69
CA GLY A 9 0.78 -1.51 -17.64
C GLY A 9 1.95 -1.26 -16.69
N VAL A 10 1.95 -0.10 -16.07
CA VAL A 10 2.86 0.28 -14.99
C VAL A 10 2.07 0.27 -13.69
N LEU A 11 2.58 -0.40 -12.68
CA LEU A 11 1.96 -0.44 -11.36
C LEU A 11 2.90 0.17 -10.31
N VAL A 12 2.44 1.21 -9.65
CA VAL A 12 3.08 1.80 -8.47
C VAL A 12 2.46 1.13 -7.25
N VAL A 13 3.27 0.34 -6.53
CA VAL A 13 2.77 -0.49 -5.43
C VAL A 13 3.00 0.22 -4.11
N ASP A 14 1.91 0.55 -3.40
CA ASP A 14 1.88 1.00 -2.01
C ASP A 14 2.89 2.12 -1.66
N LEU A 15 3.14 3.05 -2.59
CA LEU A 15 4.04 4.18 -2.34
C LEU A 15 3.32 5.23 -1.48
N GLN A 16 3.26 4.97 -0.18
CA GLN A 16 2.50 5.72 0.82
C GLN A 16 3.40 6.19 1.96
N GLY A 17 2.95 7.18 2.71
CA GLY A 17 3.73 7.80 3.77
C GLY A 17 4.22 6.80 4.84
N ASP A 18 3.35 5.88 5.28
CA ASP A 18 3.70 4.92 6.32
C ASP A 18 4.76 3.89 5.91
N PHE A 19 5.03 3.75 4.63
CA PHE A 19 6.11 2.89 4.13
C PHE A 19 7.40 3.66 3.79
N THR A 20 7.48 4.97 4.10
CA THR A 20 8.64 5.79 3.74
C THR A 20 9.36 6.39 4.95
N GLU A 21 10.70 6.46 4.86
CA GLU A 21 11.53 7.20 5.81
C GLU A 21 11.25 8.71 5.74
N LEU A 22 10.96 9.23 4.55
CA LEU A 22 10.64 10.65 4.36
C LEU A 22 9.48 11.13 5.25
N LYS A 23 8.47 10.30 5.43
CA LYS A 23 7.28 10.61 6.24
C LYS A 23 7.36 10.04 7.66
N ASN A 24 8.50 9.49 8.07
CA ASN A 24 8.67 8.78 9.35
C ASN A 24 7.59 7.71 9.55
N GLY A 25 7.31 6.97 8.50
CA GLY A 25 6.25 5.97 8.48
C GLY A 25 6.43 4.86 9.50
N SER A 26 5.33 4.32 10.02
CA SER A 26 5.35 3.26 11.03
C SER A 26 5.94 1.93 10.52
N LEU A 27 5.95 1.73 9.20
CA LEU A 27 6.54 0.60 8.49
C LEU A 27 7.56 1.06 7.43
N ALA A 28 8.29 2.15 7.71
CA ALA A 28 9.24 2.74 6.78
C ALA A 28 10.26 1.72 6.28
N VAL A 29 10.41 1.64 4.95
CA VAL A 29 11.43 0.83 4.28
C VAL A 29 12.72 1.63 4.16
N PRO A 30 13.88 1.11 4.57
CA PRO A 30 15.15 1.82 4.44
C PRO A 30 15.45 2.26 3.01
N GLY A 31 15.90 3.51 2.85
CA GLY A 31 16.24 4.10 1.55
C GLY A 31 15.07 4.77 0.82
N THR A 32 13.89 4.86 1.44
CA THR A 32 12.71 5.56 0.89
C THR A 32 12.70 7.02 1.31
N ASP A 33 13.78 7.70 1.01
CA ASP A 33 14.01 9.13 1.27
C ASP A 33 13.43 10.02 0.16
N GLU A 34 13.68 11.33 0.25
CA GLU A 34 13.21 12.31 -0.73
C GLU A 34 13.74 12.00 -2.15
N ALA A 35 15.00 11.60 -2.26
CA ALA A 35 15.61 11.28 -3.55
C ALA A 35 14.98 10.05 -4.21
N TYR A 36 14.59 9.05 -3.41
CA TYR A 36 13.84 7.89 -3.88
C TYR A 36 12.47 8.29 -4.42
N LEU A 37 11.75 9.16 -3.71
CA LEU A 37 10.43 9.63 -4.12
C LEU A 37 10.50 10.47 -5.38
N GLU A 38 11.40 11.44 -5.46
CA GLU A 38 11.61 12.25 -6.65
C GLU A 38 11.92 11.38 -7.88
N LYS A 39 12.79 10.38 -7.71
CA LYS A 39 13.13 9.45 -8.80
C LYS A 39 11.91 8.65 -9.25
N THR A 40 11.12 8.16 -8.32
CA THR A 40 9.93 7.33 -8.62
C THR A 40 8.86 8.18 -9.29
N ASP A 41 8.59 9.39 -8.80
CA ASP A 41 7.63 10.32 -9.39
C ASP A 41 8.05 10.70 -10.81
N ASN A 42 9.30 11.13 -11.01
CA ASN A 42 9.83 11.48 -12.32
C ASN A 42 9.74 10.30 -13.32
N LEU A 43 10.02 9.07 -12.86
CA LEU A 43 9.90 7.88 -13.70
C LEU A 43 8.44 7.60 -14.08
N THR A 44 7.53 7.72 -13.12
CA THR A 44 6.09 7.53 -13.32
C THR A 44 5.55 8.52 -14.34
N GLN A 45 5.88 9.81 -14.20
CA GLN A 45 5.51 10.85 -15.16
C GLN A 45 6.06 10.58 -16.56
N LYS A 46 7.33 10.15 -16.66
CA LYS A 46 7.96 9.81 -17.93
C LYS A 46 7.28 8.63 -18.62
N LEU A 47 6.95 7.57 -17.88
CA LEU A 47 6.26 6.41 -18.43
C LEU A 47 4.84 6.78 -18.87
N LYS A 48 4.10 7.54 -18.08
CA LYS A 48 2.78 8.07 -18.46
C LYS A 48 2.86 8.90 -19.75
N SER A 49 3.80 9.83 -19.82
CA SER A 49 4.00 10.69 -20.99
C SER A 49 4.43 9.90 -22.25
N SER A 50 5.03 8.73 -22.06
CA SER A 50 5.39 7.81 -23.14
C SER A 50 4.21 6.95 -23.62
N GLY A 51 3.02 7.11 -23.04
CA GLY A 51 1.80 6.42 -23.45
C GLY A 51 1.45 5.18 -22.64
N PHE A 52 2.24 4.82 -21.61
CA PHE A 52 1.87 3.69 -20.74
C PHE A 52 0.67 4.04 -19.86
N LYS A 53 -0.20 3.06 -19.63
CA LYS A 53 -1.21 3.14 -18.58
C LYS A 53 -0.56 2.90 -17.23
N VAL A 54 -0.84 3.79 -16.29
CA VAL A 54 -0.27 3.74 -14.95
C VAL A 54 -1.37 3.52 -13.92
N PHE A 55 -1.14 2.61 -12.99
CA PHE A 55 -2.05 2.23 -11.91
C PHE A 55 -1.30 2.30 -10.58
N ALA A 56 -2.03 2.35 -9.48
CA ALA A 56 -1.44 2.23 -8.14
C ALA A 56 -2.24 1.27 -7.26
N THR A 57 -1.57 0.70 -6.25
CA THR A 57 -2.22 0.10 -5.09
C THR A 57 -2.03 1.01 -3.88
N GLN A 58 -2.96 0.92 -2.94
CA GLN A 58 -2.99 1.73 -1.73
C GLN A 58 -3.53 0.89 -0.58
N ASP A 59 -2.71 0.66 0.45
CA ASP A 59 -3.23 0.18 1.74
C ASP A 59 -4.15 1.25 2.33
N TYR A 60 -5.34 0.84 2.77
CA TYR A 60 -6.33 1.79 3.26
C TYR A 60 -7.17 1.17 4.38
N HIS A 61 -6.51 0.95 5.53
CA HIS A 61 -7.07 0.20 6.65
C HIS A 61 -8.01 1.05 7.52
N PRO A 62 -9.16 0.53 7.93
CA PRO A 62 -9.95 1.17 8.98
C PRO A 62 -9.18 1.11 10.32
N GLN A 63 -9.49 2.04 11.23
CA GLN A 63 -8.77 2.16 12.50
C GLN A 63 -8.88 0.91 13.39
N ASP A 64 -9.96 0.16 13.26
CA ASP A 64 -10.24 -1.09 13.98
C ASP A 64 -9.79 -2.35 13.23
N HIS A 65 -8.90 -2.21 12.25
CA HIS A 65 -8.42 -3.32 11.43
C HIS A 65 -7.76 -4.42 12.29
N ILE A 66 -8.06 -5.68 11.96
CA ILE A 66 -7.62 -6.86 12.71
C ILE A 66 -6.11 -7.00 12.80
N SER A 67 -5.37 -6.55 11.80
CA SER A 67 -3.90 -6.68 11.78
C SER A 67 -3.18 -5.71 12.72
N PHE A 68 -3.86 -4.72 13.28
CA PHE A 68 -3.20 -3.74 14.15
C PHE A 68 -3.01 -4.28 15.56
N CYS A 69 -1.75 -4.44 15.97
CA CYS A 69 -1.42 -4.95 17.29
C CYS A 69 -2.06 -4.14 18.44
N THR A 70 -2.29 -2.85 18.24
CA THR A 70 -2.94 -1.97 19.22
C THR A 70 -4.42 -2.30 19.48
N ASN A 71 -5.06 -3.06 18.59
CA ASN A 71 -6.44 -3.49 18.73
C ASN A 71 -6.57 -4.81 19.51
N HIS A 72 -5.44 -5.39 19.96
CA HIS A 72 -5.40 -6.67 20.67
C HIS A 72 -4.58 -6.56 21.94
N GLU A 73 -5.19 -6.83 23.09
CA GLU A 73 -4.52 -6.75 24.39
C GLU A 73 -3.30 -7.70 24.45
N GLY A 74 -2.17 -7.16 24.88
CA GLY A 74 -0.91 -7.90 25.05
C GLY A 74 -0.18 -8.25 23.75
N LYS A 75 -0.63 -7.75 22.59
CA LYS A 75 0.05 -7.98 21.32
C LYS A 75 1.02 -6.86 20.98
N ALA A 76 2.12 -7.24 20.35
CA ALA A 76 3.15 -6.35 19.81
C ALA A 76 3.29 -6.57 18.29
N PRO A 77 3.94 -5.63 17.57
CA PRO A 77 4.26 -5.85 16.16
C PRO A 77 5.02 -7.16 15.93
N LEU A 78 4.65 -7.87 14.87
CA LEU A 78 5.15 -9.20 14.45
C LEU A 78 4.67 -10.38 15.31
N ASP A 79 3.86 -10.16 16.34
CA ASP A 79 3.16 -11.26 17.00
C ASP A 79 2.18 -11.93 16.03
N LEU A 80 1.77 -13.13 16.38
CA LEU A 80 0.80 -13.89 15.61
C LEU A 80 -0.54 -13.94 16.34
N LEU A 81 -1.63 -13.81 15.58
CA LEU A 81 -3.00 -13.99 16.04
C LEU A 81 -3.67 -15.08 15.21
N GLU A 82 -4.20 -16.10 15.89
CA GLU A 82 -5.07 -17.09 15.24
C GLU A 82 -6.49 -16.51 15.14
N PHE A 83 -6.98 -16.38 13.94
CA PHE A 83 -8.30 -15.81 13.68
C PHE A 83 -8.95 -16.52 12.48
N ASP A 84 -10.15 -17.04 12.70
CA ASP A 84 -10.97 -17.67 11.67
C ASP A 84 -10.23 -18.76 10.86
N GLY A 85 -9.44 -19.59 11.59
CA GLY A 85 -8.68 -20.70 11.01
C GLY A 85 -7.43 -20.31 10.23
N ARG A 86 -6.99 -19.08 10.34
CA ARG A 86 -5.75 -18.55 9.71
C ARG A 86 -4.89 -17.82 10.73
N THR A 87 -3.63 -17.66 10.40
CA THR A 87 -2.66 -16.90 11.19
C THR A 87 -2.54 -15.50 10.64
N GLN A 88 -2.87 -14.49 11.45
CA GLN A 88 -2.69 -13.07 11.14
C GLN A 88 -1.41 -12.56 11.80
N VAL A 89 -0.54 -11.92 11.02
CA VAL A 89 0.61 -11.19 11.55
C VAL A 89 0.14 -9.84 12.08
N MET A 90 0.61 -9.48 13.27
CA MET A 90 0.29 -8.18 13.87
C MET A 90 1.24 -7.10 13.38
N TRP A 91 0.67 -5.99 12.95
CA TRP A 91 1.40 -4.82 12.49
C TRP A 91 1.17 -3.62 13.41
N PRO A 92 2.09 -2.64 13.47
CA PRO A 92 1.74 -1.34 14.02
C PRO A 92 0.65 -0.70 13.15
N PRO A 93 -0.20 0.19 13.69
CA PRO A 93 -1.13 0.96 12.86
C PRO A 93 -0.38 1.69 11.72
N HIS A 94 -0.85 1.50 10.51
CA HIS A 94 -0.29 2.08 9.29
C HIS A 94 -1.40 2.29 8.26
N CYS A 95 -1.21 3.20 7.35
CA CYS A 95 -2.12 3.50 6.24
C CYS A 95 -3.59 3.60 6.68
N VAL A 96 -3.81 4.20 7.87
CA VAL A 96 -5.15 4.34 8.44
C VAL A 96 -5.96 5.32 7.59
N GLN A 97 -7.18 4.95 7.27
CA GLN A 97 -8.11 5.72 6.43
C GLN A 97 -8.21 7.17 6.91
N GLY A 98 -8.04 8.10 5.98
CA GLY A 98 -8.14 9.53 6.23
C GLY A 98 -6.90 10.17 6.86
N THR A 99 -5.82 9.43 7.09
CA THR A 99 -4.54 10.01 7.53
C THR A 99 -3.67 10.42 6.35
N GLU A 100 -2.79 11.41 6.55
CA GLU A 100 -1.85 11.87 5.52
C GLU A 100 -0.92 10.73 5.05
N ASN A 101 -0.46 9.89 5.98
CA ASN A 101 0.46 8.80 5.68
C ASN A 101 -0.20 7.63 4.91
N ALA A 102 -1.53 7.57 4.85
CA ALA A 102 -2.25 6.63 4.00
C ALA A 102 -2.32 7.06 2.53
N GLU A 103 -2.01 8.33 2.22
CA GLU A 103 -2.10 8.84 0.86
C GLU A 103 -0.92 8.35 -0.01
N VAL A 104 -1.21 8.12 -1.31
CA VAL A 104 -0.20 7.82 -2.32
C VAL A 104 0.63 9.06 -2.58
N LEU A 105 1.96 8.94 -2.56
CA LEU A 105 2.91 10.05 -2.61
C LEU A 105 3.28 10.52 -4.04
N VAL A 106 2.74 9.89 -5.06
CA VAL A 106 2.85 10.33 -6.47
C VAL A 106 1.57 11.08 -6.84
N ASP A 107 1.66 12.03 -7.76
CA ASP A 107 0.49 12.76 -8.25
C ASP A 107 -0.61 11.79 -8.74
N ASN A 108 -1.72 11.76 -8.02
CA ASN A 108 -2.83 10.84 -8.28
C ASN A 108 -3.48 11.03 -9.66
N SER A 109 -3.30 12.20 -10.29
CA SER A 109 -3.79 12.46 -11.65
C SER A 109 -3.08 11.64 -12.74
N LEU A 110 -1.95 11.05 -12.41
CA LEU A 110 -1.20 10.17 -13.32
C LEU A 110 -1.83 8.79 -13.48
N PHE A 111 -2.61 8.35 -12.50
CA PHE A 111 -3.16 6.99 -12.47
C PHE A 111 -4.49 6.86 -13.23
N GLU A 112 -4.64 5.76 -13.98
CA GLU A 112 -5.93 5.33 -14.52
C GLU A 112 -6.87 4.86 -13.40
N ALA A 113 -6.30 4.20 -12.39
CA ALA A 113 -7.01 3.77 -11.19
C ALA A 113 -6.02 3.57 -10.02
N ILE A 114 -6.53 3.77 -8.81
CA ILE A 114 -5.88 3.43 -7.54
C ILE A 114 -6.74 2.35 -6.88
N VAL A 115 -6.18 1.17 -6.69
CA VAL A 115 -6.84 0.06 -6.03
C VAL A 115 -6.56 0.15 -4.54
N LYS A 116 -7.60 0.44 -3.75
CA LYS A 116 -7.52 0.42 -2.29
C LYS A 116 -7.68 -1.01 -1.79
N LYS A 117 -6.77 -1.44 -0.92
CA LYS A 117 -6.77 -2.79 -0.35
C LYS A 117 -6.73 -2.75 1.18
N GLY A 118 -7.07 -3.87 1.83
CA GLY A 118 -7.15 -3.95 3.29
C GLY A 118 -8.24 -3.05 3.89
N CYS A 119 -9.33 -2.83 3.16
CA CYS A 119 -10.45 -1.98 3.60
C CYS A 119 -11.43 -2.72 4.51
N ASP A 120 -11.46 -4.06 4.47
CA ASP A 120 -12.29 -4.85 5.38
C ASP A 120 -11.59 -4.95 6.75
N PRO A 121 -12.25 -4.58 7.87
CA PRO A 121 -11.62 -4.62 9.19
C PRO A 121 -11.21 -6.05 9.64
N LYS A 122 -11.73 -7.10 9.02
CA LYS A 122 -11.49 -8.50 9.39
C LYS A 122 -10.44 -9.21 8.55
N TYR A 123 -10.12 -8.67 7.38
CA TYR A 123 -9.25 -9.34 6.42
C TYR A 123 -8.14 -8.40 5.95
N ASP A 124 -6.89 -8.83 6.15
CA ASP A 124 -5.74 -8.14 5.57
C ASP A 124 -5.67 -8.38 4.05
N SER A 125 -4.88 -7.61 3.36
CA SER A 125 -4.76 -7.73 1.91
C SER A 125 -3.33 -7.41 1.46
N TYR A 126 -2.55 -8.45 1.25
CA TYR A 126 -1.23 -8.35 0.61
C TYR A 126 -1.30 -8.27 -0.91
N SER A 127 -2.46 -8.61 -1.48
CA SER A 127 -2.72 -8.58 -2.92
C SER A 127 -3.56 -7.36 -3.28
N GLY A 128 -3.32 -6.78 -4.45
CA GLY A 128 -4.21 -5.77 -5.05
C GLY A 128 -5.41 -6.37 -5.81
N PHE A 129 -5.65 -7.69 -5.72
CA PHE A 129 -6.72 -8.38 -6.42
C PHE A 129 -7.77 -8.98 -5.48
N PHE A 130 -7.34 -9.47 -4.32
CA PHE A 130 -8.22 -10.08 -3.32
C PHE A 130 -7.61 -9.96 -1.92
N ASP A 131 -8.48 -9.90 -0.92
CA ASP A 131 -8.08 -9.93 0.49
C ASP A 131 -7.83 -11.37 0.99
N ASP A 132 -7.38 -11.51 2.24
CA ASP A 132 -7.11 -12.81 2.86
C ASP A 132 -8.39 -13.61 3.17
N GLY A 133 -9.57 -13.02 3.05
CA GLY A 133 -10.87 -13.67 3.10
C GLY A 133 -11.32 -14.19 1.73
N GLY A 134 -10.63 -13.81 0.65
CA GLY A 134 -10.93 -14.21 -0.72
C GLY A 134 -11.94 -13.31 -1.43
N ALA A 135 -12.29 -12.15 -0.85
CA ALA A 135 -13.09 -11.14 -1.54
C ALA A 135 -12.20 -10.26 -2.44
N ASP A 136 -12.76 -9.73 -3.53
CA ASP A 136 -12.07 -8.77 -4.40
C ASP A 136 -11.79 -7.47 -3.63
N THR A 137 -10.57 -6.93 -3.77
CA THR A 137 -10.16 -5.64 -3.17
C THR A 137 -10.60 -4.46 -4.01
#